data_7deef67f5212f7fdffaa53df9efbee7f
#
_entry.id   7deef67f5212f7fdffaa53df9efbee7f
#
_cell.length_a   1.000
_cell.length_b   1.000
_cell.length_c   1.000
_cell.angle_alpha   90.00
_cell.angle_beta   90.00
_cell.angle_gamma   90.00
#
_symmetry.space_group_name_H-M   'P 1'
#
loop_
_entity.id
_entity.type
_entity.pdbx_description
1 polymer ?
#
loop_
_entity_poly.entity_id
_entity_poly.type
_entity_poly.pdbx_seq_one_letter_code
_entity_poly.pdbx_strand_id
1 'polypeptide(L)'
;FSGFINTNVIMFVAMFVIGAGLTKTKLIDHAQNLVIRYKENPRMLILLSCLAAALLACITNATATAAIMIPLLIEIANDIGTSRSKLLFPAMACANIATSMTFLGQGASNMTWNDIMMKGGAPHSLQVWDFTIARIPLLIVTIAYMVFLGHKLMPDIDNSKFDDNIH
;
A
#
# COMPACT_ATOMS: atom_id res chain seq x y z
N PHE A 1 -11.50 24.08 21.29
CA PHE A 1 -11.67 22.65 21.65
C PHE A 1 -12.71 21.92 20.77
N SER A 2 -13.59 22.60 20.05
CA SER A 2 -14.61 21.98 19.19
C SER A 2 -14.04 21.11 18.05
N GLY A 3 -12.81 21.36 17.61
CA GLY A 3 -12.14 20.54 16.60
C GLY A 3 -11.75 19.14 17.08
N PHE A 4 -11.57 18.93 18.38
CA PHE A 4 -11.22 17.62 18.95
C PHE A 4 -12.45 16.69 19.12
N ILE A 5 -13.65 17.25 19.15
CA ILE A 5 -14.92 16.49 19.31
C ILE A 5 -15.62 16.33 17.95
N ASN A 6 -14.84 16.32 16.87
CA ASN A 6 -15.39 16.05 15.54
C ASN A 6 -15.51 14.52 15.35
N THR A 7 -16.63 14.07 14.81
CA THR A 7 -16.90 12.65 14.47
C THR A 7 -15.74 12.04 13.67
N ASN A 8 -15.11 12.82 12.80
CA ASN A 8 -13.96 12.38 12.00
C ASN A 8 -12.74 12.03 12.86
N VAL A 9 -12.48 12.78 13.95
CA VAL A 9 -11.36 12.50 14.86
C VAL A 9 -11.61 11.23 15.66
N ILE A 10 -12.83 11.01 16.12
CA ILE A 10 -13.22 9.79 16.85
C ILE A 10 -13.08 8.57 15.93
N MET A 11 -13.53 8.68 14.68
CA MET A 11 -13.37 7.62 13.69
C MET A 11 -11.89 7.35 13.36
N PHE A 12 -11.07 8.38 13.32
CA PHE A 12 -9.63 8.26 13.11
C PHE A 12 -8.98 7.38 14.19
N VAL A 13 -9.27 7.70 15.45
CA VAL A 13 -8.75 6.94 16.60
C VAL A 13 -9.23 5.49 16.55
N ALA A 14 -10.53 5.28 16.30
CA ALA A 14 -11.11 3.93 16.19
C ALA A 14 -10.42 3.11 15.07
N MET A 15 -10.15 3.71 13.92
CA MET A 15 -9.45 3.05 12.82
C MET A 15 -8.01 2.69 13.16
N PHE A 16 -7.28 3.54 13.88
CA PHE A 16 -5.94 3.21 14.34
C PHE A 16 -5.93 2.00 15.29
N VAL A 17 -6.91 1.93 16.19
CA VAL A 17 -7.04 0.79 17.11
C VAL A 17 -7.34 -0.50 16.35
N ILE A 18 -8.27 -0.46 15.40
CA ILE A 18 -8.61 -1.62 14.55
C ILE A 18 -7.39 -2.02 13.71
N GLY A 19 -6.72 -1.06 13.06
CA GLY A 19 -5.52 -1.31 12.26
C GLY A 19 -4.40 -1.96 13.08
N ALA A 20 -4.13 -1.44 14.28
CA ALA A 20 -3.14 -2.02 15.19
C ALA A 20 -3.53 -3.43 15.66
N GLY A 21 -4.82 -3.73 15.80
CA GLY A 21 -5.30 -5.09 16.08
C GLY A 21 -5.07 -6.04 14.91
N LEU A 22 -5.33 -5.58 13.69
CA LEU A 22 -5.15 -6.37 12.47
C LEU A 22 -3.68 -6.66 12.14
N THR A 23 -2.76 -5.75 12.46
CA THR A 23 -1.31 -6.00 12.28
C THR A 23 -0.77 -7.14 13.15
N LYS A 24 -1.45 -7.48 14.23
CA LYS A 24 -1.11 -8.64 15.07
C LYS A 24 -1.68 -9.96 14.56
N THR A 25 -2.42 -9.95 13.47
CA THR A 25 -3.00 -11.17 12.88
C THR A 25 -2.02 -11.83 11.91
N LYS A 26 -2.19 -13.15 11.70
CA LYS A 26 -1.39 -13.94 10.75
C LYS A 26 -1.56 -13.53 9.27
N LEU A 27 -2.35 -12.51 8.98
CA LEU A 27 -2.55 -11.99 7.62
C LEU A 27 -1.25 -11.47 7.00
N ILE A 28 -0.40 -10.83 7.83
CA ILE A 28 0.92 -10.35 7.41
C ILE A 28 1.81 -11.52 7.01
N ASP A 29 1.84 -12.56 7.85
CA ASP A 29 2.64 -13.76 7.58
C ASP A 29 2.19 -14.47 6.30
N HIS A 30 0.88 -14.50 6.01
CA HIS A 30 0.36 -15.07 4.77
C HIS A 30 0.77 -14.26 3.53
N ALA A 31 0.71 -12.93 3.61
CA ALA A 31 1.15 -12.07 2.53
C ALA A 31 2.65 -12.22 2.23
N GLN A 32 3.47 -12.30 3.29
CA GLN A 32 4.90 -12.54 3.17
C GLN A 32 5.22 -13.91 2.55
N ASN A 33 4.59 -14.97 3.05
CA ASN A 33 4.77 -16.34 2.53
C ASN A 33 4.37 -16.47 1.06
N LEU A 34 3.35 -15.73 0.63
CA LEU A 34 2.91 -15.70 -0.76
C LEU A 34 4.02 -15.15 -1.68
N VAL A 35 4.67 -14.08 -1.26
CA VAL A 35 5.76 -13.44 -2.02
C VAL A 35 6.98 -14.37 -2.09
N ILE A 36 7.35 -14.97 -0.96
CA ILE A 36 8.51 -15.86 -0.86
C ILE A 36 8.35 -17.12 -1.73
N ARG A 37 7.14 -17.63 -1.85
CA ARG A 37 6.86 -18.89 -2.59
C ARG A 37 7.18 -18.82 -4.08
N TYR A 38 7.14 -17.64 -4.70
CA TYR A 38 7.29 -17.45 -6.15
C TYR A 38 8.56 -16.68 -6.52
N LYS A 39 9.67 -16.90 -5.80
CA LYS A 39 10.97 -16.25 -6.02
C LYS A 39 11.55 -16.44 -7.43
N GLU A 40 11.24 -17.55 -8.10
CA GLU A 40 11.91 -17.96 -9.34
C GLU A 40 11.53 -17.14 -10.58
N ASN A 41 10.33 -16.52 -10.59
CA ASN A 41 9.83 -15.74 -11.72
C ASN A 41 9.79 -14.25 -11.40
N PRO A 42 10.69 -13.41 -11.96
CA PRO A 42 10.77 -11.99 -11.59
C PRO A 42 9.48 -11.21 -11.84
N ARG A 43 8.75 -11.51 -12.92
CA ARG A 43 7.47 -10.84 -13.20
C ARG A 43 6.37 -11.25 -12.23
N MET A 44 6.31 -12.54 -11.89
CA MET A 44 5.35 -13.07 -10.93
C MET A 44 5.64 -12.54 -9.53
N LEU A 45 6.92 -12.39 -9.20
CA LEU A 45 7.35 -11.81 -7.94
C LEU A 45 6.91 -10.35 -7.80
N ILE A 46 7.07 -9.53 -8.84
CA ILE A 46 6.60 -8.13 -8.85
C ILE A 46 5.07 -8.10 -8.70
N LEU A 47 4.35 -8.93 -9.45
CA LEU A 47 2.89 -9.01 -9.37
C LEU A 47 2.43 -9.37 -7.95
N LEU A 48 3.01 -10.40 -7.36
CA LEU A 48 2.66 -10.87 -6.02
C LEU A 48 3.05 -9.86 -4.94
N SER A 49 4.19 -9.19 -5.09
CA SER A 49 4.59 -8.10 -4.19
C SER A 49 3.63 -6.93 -4.25
N CYS A 50 3.16 -6.54 -5.45
CA CYS A 50 2.14 -5.50 -5.62
C CYS A 50 0.81 -5.91 -4.99
N LEU A 51 0.34 -7.15 -5.22
CA LEU A 51 -0.91 -7.65 -4.65
C LEU A 51 -0.84 -7.76 -3.12
N ALA A 52 0.26 -8.32 -2.58
CA ALA A 52 0.45 -8.43 -1.15
C ALA A 52 0.50 -7.05 -0.47
N ALA A 53 1.26 -6.11 -1.05
CA ALA A 53 1.34 -4.74 -0.55
C ALA A 53 -0.01 -4.02 -0.65
N ALA A 54 -0.77 -4.20 -1.73
CA ALA A 54 -2.10 -3.63 -1.89
C ALA A 54 -3.09 -4.19 -0.85
N LEU A 55 -3.12 -5.50 -0.65
CA LEU A 55 -3.99 -6.14 0.35
C LEU A 55 -3.67 -5.68 1.77
N LEU A 56 -2.39 -5.63 2.13
CA LEU A 56 -1.97 -5.12 3.44
C LEU A 56 -2.34 -3.66 3.62
N ALA A 57 -2.13 -2.83 2.60
CA ALA A 57 -2.44 -1.41 2.63
C ALA A 57 -3.95 -1.10 2.73
N CYS A 58 -4.80 -1.98 2.20
CA CYS A 58 -6.25 -1.89 2.39
C CYS A 58 -6.67 -2.05 3.84
N ILE A 59 -5.93 -2.84 4.61
CA ILE A 59 -6.26 -3.19 5.99
C ILE A 59 -5.56 -2.25 6.98
N THR A 60 -4.32 -1.86 6.67
CA THR A 60 -3.49 -1.02 7.53
C THR A 60 -3.48 0.43 7.02
N ASN A 61 -2.35 0.88 6.56
CA ASN A 61 -2.13 2.11 5.80
C ASN A 61 -0.82 1.99 5.02
N ALA A 62 -0.54 2.93 4.12
CA ALA A 62 0.67 2.87 3.29
C ALA A 62 1.96 2.86 4.11
N THR A 63 2.01 3.63 5.20
CA THR A 63 3.21 3.74 6.05
C THR A 63 3.48 2.44 6.81
N ALA A 64 2.46 1.86 7.43
CA ALA A 64 2.61 0.59 8.13
C ALA A 64 2.93 -0.56 7.16
N THR A 65 2.28 -0.58 6.00
CA THR A 65 2.60 -1.54 4.93
C THR A 65 4.05 -1.40 4.48
N ALA A 66 4.53 -0.16 4.27
CA ALA A 66 5.92 0.09 3.90
C ALA A 66 6.90 -0.43 4.97
N ALA A 67 6.64 -0.15 6.24
CA ALA A 67 7.49 -0.62 7.34
C ALA A 67 7.62 -2.16 7.40
N ILE A 68 6.57 -2.88 7.01
CA ILE A 68 6.54 -4.34 6.98
C ILE A 68 7.16 -4.89 5.69
N MET A 69 6.79 -4.33 4.55
CA MET A 69 7.15 -4.88 3.24
C MET A 69 8.56 -4.50 2.79
N ILE A 70 9.07 -3.33 3.17
CA ILE A 70 10.40 -2.87 2.74
C ILE A 70 11.51 -3.85 3.16
N PRO A 71 11.67 -4.21 4.45
CA PRO A 71 12.74 -5.14 4.85
C PRO A 71 12.59 -6.49 4.17
N LEU A 72 11.36 -7.01 4.06
CA LEU A 72 11.10 -8.27 3.38
C LEU A 72 11.50 -8.25 1.89
N LEU A 73 11.10 -7.20 1.18
CA LEU A 73 11.40 -7.09 -0.26
C LEU A 73 12.89 -6.85 -0.52
N ILE A 74 13.61 -6.19 0.40
CA ILE A 74 15.07 -6.05 0.35
C ILE A 74 15.75 -7.40 0.50
N GLU A 75 15.32 -8.21 1.46
CA GLU A 75 15.85 -9.55 1.68
C GLU A 75 15.63 -10.43 0.45
N ILE A 76 14.42 -10.45 -0.09
CA ILE A 76 14.10 -11.22 -1.30
C ILE A 76 14.91 -10.71 -2.51
N ALA A 77 15.06 -9.39 -2.68
CA ALA A 77 15.83 -8.81 -3.78
C ALA A 77 17.32 -9.22 -3.70
N ASN A 78 17.89 -9.26 -2.49
CA ASN A 78 19.26 -9.70 -2.27
C ASN A 78 19.43 -11.21 -2.56
N ASP A 79 18.48 -12.04 -2.11
CA ASP A 79 18.51 -13.49 -2.33
C ASP A 79 18.49 -13.88 -3.82
N ILE A 80 17.77 -13.09 -4.64
CA ILE A 80 17.60 -13.37 -6.08
C ILE A 80 18.64 -12.63 -6.92
N GLY A 81 19.42 -11.71 -6.33
CA GLY A 81 20.34 -10.85 -7.06
C GLY A 81 19.66 -9.81 -7.96
N THR A 82 18.42 -9.43 -7.62
CA THR A 82 17.66 -8.42 -8.38
C THR A 82 17.80 -7.05 -7.70
N SER A 83 17.76 -5.97 -8.47
CA SER A 83 17.78 -4.62 -7.93
C SER A 83 16.60 -4.39 -6.98
N ARG A 84 16.89 -3.90 -5.77
CA ARG A 84 15.91 -3.57 -4.72
C ARG A 84 14.82 -2.63 -5.24
N SER A 85 15.19 -1.67 -6.08
CA SER A 85 14.29 -0.68 -6.67
C SER A 85 13.18 -1.32 -7.50
N LYS A 86 13.48 -2.39 -8.25
CA LYS A 86 12.51 -3.09 -9.12
C LYS A 86 11.38 -3.80 -8.36
N LEU A 87 11.58 -4.11 -7.09
CA LEU A 87 10.57 -4.72 -6.23
C LEU A 87 9.88 -3.71 -5.32
N LEU A 88 10.66 -2.82 -4.71
CA LEU A 88 10.15 -1.86 -3.74
C LEU A 88 9.19 -0.84 -4.36
N PHE A 89 9.59 -0.23 -5.47
CA PHE A 89 8.82 0.85 -6.06
C PHE A 89 7.42 0.40 -6.54
N PRO A 90 7.28 -0.71 -7.29
CA PRO A 90 5.96 -1.21 -7.69
C PRO A 90 5.06 -1.55 -6.51
N ALA A 91 5.61 -2.23 -5.50
CA ALA A 91 4.86 -2.62 -4.31
C ALA A 91 4.36 -1.39 -3.53
N MET A 92 5.21 -0.38 -3.32
CA MET A 92 4.83 0.84 -2.61
C MET A 92 3.85 1.71 -3.41
N ALA A 93 3.97 1.78 -4.74
CA ALA A 93 3.01 2.47 -5.59
C ALA A 93 1.61 1.84 -5.48
N CYS A 94 1.52 0.51 -5.54
CA CYS A 94 0.26 -0.22 -5.37
C CYS A 94 -0.31 -0.06 -3.96
N ALA A 95 0.53 -0.11 -2.92
CA ALA A 95 0.12 0.11 -1.54
C ALA A 95 -0.49 1.51 -1.35
N ASN A 96 0.11 2.54 -1.91
CA ASN A 96 -0.38 3.92 -1.80
C ASN A 96 -1.77 4.11 -2.44
N ILE A 97 -1.99 3.50 -3.61
CA ILE A 97 -3.30 3.52 -4.26
C ILE A 97 -4.33 2.72 -3.46
N ALA A 98 -3.96 1.52 -3.01
CA ALA A 98 -4.83 0.61 -2.29
C ALA A 98 -5.25 1.16 -0.92
N THR A 99 -4.36 1.84 -0.20
CA THR A 99 -4.66 2.49 1.08
C THR A 99 -5.89 3.40 0.99
N SER A 100 -6.04 4.13 -0.08
CA SER A 100 -7.13 5.08 -0.25
C SER A 100 -8.43 4.45 -0.79
N MET A 101 -8.41 3.15 -1.12
CA MET A 101 -9.62 2.42 -1.53
C MET A 101 -10.53 2.07 -0.36
N THR A 102 -9.95 1.86 0.82
CA THR A 102 -10.70 1.39 1.99
C THR A 102 -10.83 2.47 3.04
N PHE A 103 -11.82 2.26 3.87
CA PHE A 103 -12.08 3.10 5.01
C PHE A 103 -11.02 2.96 6.10
N LEU A 104 -10.45 1.75 6.24
CA LEU A 104 -9.42 1.44 7.24
C LEU A 104 -8.07 2.11 6.90
N GLY A 105 -7.71 2.15 5.61
CA GLY A 105 -6.43 2.71 5.20
C GLY A 105 -6.38 4.24 5.25
N GLN A 106 -7.37 4.92 4.68
CA GLN A 106 -7.40 6.39 4.55
C GLN A 106 -8.80 7.00 4.72
N GLY A 107 -9.67 6.36 5.50
CA GLY A 107 -11.06 6.76 5.65
C GLY A 107 -11.27 8.18 6.15
N ALA A 108 -10.41 8.67 7.04
CA ALA A 108 -10.52 10.02 7.56
C ALA A 108 -10.29 11.10 6.49
N SER A 109 -9.32 10.90 5.59
CA SER A 109 -9.12 11.80 4.45
C SER A 109 -10.31 11.75 3.50
N ASN A 110 -10.83 10.56 3.22
CA ASN A 110 -11.99 10.38 2.35
C ASN A 110 -13.23 11.07 2.93
N MET A 111 -13.46 10.97 4.24
CA MET A 111 -14.55 11.69 4.91
C MET A 111 -14.37 13.20 4.90
N THR A 112 -13.16 13.69 5.11
CA THR A 112 -12.87 15.13 5.03
C THR A 112 -13.22 15.67 3.65
N TRP A 113 -12.88 14.96 2.58
CA TRP A 113 -13.28 15.33 1.22
C TRP A 113 -14.79 15.33 1.05
N ASN A 114 -15.48 14.33 1.58
CA ASN A 114 -16.94 14.29 1.55
C ASN A 114 -17.58 15.50 2.27
N ASP A 115 -17.07 15.85 3.46
CA ASP A 115 -17.53 17.01 4.22
C ASP A 115 -17.33 18.32 3.46
N ILE A 116 -16.17 18.48 2.79
CA ILE A 116 -15.88 19.66 1.96
C ILE A 116 -16.87 19.74 0.78
N MET A 117 -17.11 18.63 0.10
CA MET A 117 -18.05 18.56 -1.02
C MET A 117 -19.48 18.91 -0.59
N MET A 118 -19.93 18.37 0.55
CA MET A 118 -21.27 18.66 1.09
C MET A 118 -21.43 20.13 1.48
N LYS A 119 -20.41 20.74 2.08
CA LYS A 119 -20.38 22.18 2.37
C LYS A 119 -20.35 23.04 1.11
N GLY A 120 -19.79 22.50 0.03
CA GLY A 120 -19.78 23.14 -1.31
C GLY A 120 -21.09 23.01 -2.09
N GLY A 121 -22.13 22.38 -1.51
CA GLY A 121 -23.44 22.24 -2.14
C GLY A 121 -23.58 21.02 -3.05
N ALA A 122 -22.78 19.98 -2.86
CA ALA A 122 -22.94 18.72 -3.59
C ALA A 122 -24.30 18.08 -3.30
N PRO A 123 -25.03 17.57 -4.33
CA PRO A 123 -26.38 17.04 -4.18
C PRO A 123 -26.46 15.74 -3.38
N HIS A 124 -25.33 14.99 -3.30
CA HIS A 124 -25.24 13.70 -2.62
C HIS A 124 -23.93 13.57 -1.88
N SER A 125 -23.97 12.90 -0.72
CA SER A 125 -22.78 12.49 0.00
C SER A 125 -22.14 11.26 -0.67
N LEU A 126 -20.80 11.20 -0.71
CA LEU A 126 -20.07 10.04 -1.16
C LEU A 126 -20.19 8.93 -0.13
N GLN A 127 -20.50 7.74 -0.60
CA GLN A 127 -20.52 6.53 0.23
C GLN A 127 -19.11 5.91 0.33
N VAL A 128 -18.93 5.06 1.32
CA VAL A 128 -17.66 4.36 1.56
C VAL A 128 -17.18 3.59 0.33
N TRP A 129 -18.10 2.97 -0.40
CA TRP A 129 -17.81 2.15 -1.57
C TRP A 129 -17.50 2.94 -2.83
N ASP A 130 -17.89 4.21 -2.93
CA ASP A 130 -17.64 5.05 -4.11
C ASP A 130 -16.13 5.24 -4.31
N PHE A 131 -15.39 5.42 -3.21
CA PHE A 131 -13.92 5.50 -3.25
C PHE A 131 -13.28 4.20 -3.71
N THR A 132 -13.81 3.06 -3.27
CA THR A 132 -13.31 1.74 -3.67
C THR A 132 -13.54 1.50 -5.16
N ILE A 133 -14.76 1.71 -5.64
CA ILE A 133 -15.15 1.49 -7.05
C ILE A 133 -14.32 2.37 -7.98
N ALA A 134 -14.14 3.66 -7.62
CA ALA A 134 -13.36 4.59 -8.43
C ALA A 134 -11.88 4.21 -8.54
N ARG A 135 -11.31 3.54 -7.53
CA ARG A 135 -9.88 3.24 -7.47
C ARG A 135 -9.49 1.84 -7.91
N ILE A 136 -10.44 0.90 -8.00
CA ILE A 136 -10.17 -0.44 -8.55
C ILE A 136 -9.57 -0.37 -9.97
N PRO A 137 -10.14 0.37 -10.93
CA PRO A 137 -9.55 0.49 -12.25
C PRO A 137 -8.12 1.05 -12.23
N LEU A 138 -7.89 2.07 -11.37
CA LEU A 138 -6.57 2.68 -11.22
C LEU A 138 -5.54 1.68 -10.67
N LEU A 139 -5.93 0.88 -9.67
CA LEU A 139 -5.07 -0.15 -9.12
C LEU A 139 -4.70 -1.20 -10.17
N ILE A 140 -5.68 -1.67 -10.94
CA ILE A 140 -5.46 -2.66 -12.00
C ILE A 140 -4.50 -2.11 -13.06
N VAL A 141 -4.72 -0.88 -13.52
CA VAL A 141 -3.84 -0.21 -14.50
C VAL A 141 -2.42 -0.05 -13.94
N THR A 142 -2.30 0.33 -12.67
CA THR A 142 -0.99 0.51 -12.02
C THR A 142 -0.26 -0.83 -11.89
N ILE A 143 -0.93 -1.89 -11.48
CA ILE A 143 -0.31 -3.22 -11.41
C ILE A 143 0.13 -3.67 -12.79
N ALA A 144 -0.74 -3.55 -13.81
CA ALA A 144 -0.40 -3.90 -15.18
C ALA A 144 0.81 -3.08 -15.69
N TYR A 145 0.79 -1.76 -15.49
CA TYR A 145 1.90 -0.88 -15.86
C TYR A 145 3.21 -1.30 -15.18
N MET A 146 3.18 -1.55 -13.88
CA MET A 146 4.38 -1.90 -13.11
C MET A 146 4.95 -3.26 -13.51
N VAL A 147 4.10 -4.25 -13.80
CA VAL A 147 4.54 -5.59 -14.23
C VAL A 147 5.11 -5.58 -15.66
N PHE A 148 4.50 -4.82 -16.59
CA PHE A 148 4.89 -4.84 -17.99
C PHE A 148 5.98 -3.80 -18.34
N LEU A 149 5.85 -2.57 -17.83
CA LEU A 149 6.74 -1.45 -18.16
C LEU A 149 7.66 -1.06 -17.00
N GLY A 150 7.18 -1.10 -15.76
CA GLY A 150 7.94 -0.64 -14.61
C GLY A 150 9.27 -1.37 -14.43
N HIS A 151 9.25 -2.68 -14.61
CA HIS A 151 10.45 -3.52 -14.55
C HIS A 151 11.52 -3.15 -15.61
N LYS A 152 11.11 -2.60 -16.77
CA LYS A 152 12.04 -2.18 -17.84
C LYS A 152 12.54 -0.74 -17.69
N LEU A 153 11.72 0.12 -17.09
CA LEU A 153 12.00 1.55 -16.97
C LEU A 153 12.85 1.86 -15.73
N MET A 154 12.85 0.97 -14.73
CA MET A 154 13.62 1.20 -13.51
C MET A 154 15.10 0.91 -13.73
N PRO A 155 15.99 1.85 -13.34
CA PRO A 155 17.42 1.62 -13.41
C PRO A 155 17.85 0.47 -12.50
N ASP A 156 18.79 -0.33 -12.95
CA ASP A 156 19.49 -1.29 -12.12
C ASP A 156 20.45 -0.52 -11.18
N ILE A 157 19.99 -0.29 -9.97
CA ILE A 157 20.83 0.31 -8.94
C ILE A 157 21.62 -0.85 -8.33
N ASP A 158 22.93 -0.75 -8.43
CA ASP A 158 23.86 -1.72 -7.84
C ASP A 158 23.74 -1.71 -6.32
N ASN A 159 23.35 -2.84 -5.75
CA ASN A 159 23.12 -2.98 -4.31
C ASN A 159 24.42 -2.81 -3.49
N SER A 160 25.58 -3.03 -4.12
CA SER A 160 26.89 -2.91 -3.46
C SER A 160 27.20 -1.51 -2.93
N LYS A 161 26.70 -0.46 -3.60
CA LYS A 161 26.95 0.93 -3.20
C LYS A 161 26.20 1.36 -1.92
N PHE A 162 25.25 0.59 -1.44
CA PHE A 162 24.51 0.88 -0.22
C PHE A 162 25.15 0.21 1.01
N ASP A 163 25.84 -0.92 0.84
CA ASP A 163 26.47 -1.62 1.94
C ASP A 163 27.78 -0.95 2.39
N ASP A 164 28.49 -0.25 1.47
CA ASP A 164 29.72 0.48 1.77
C ASP A 164 29.54 1.74 2.62
N ASN A 165 28.32 2.26 2.77
CA ASN A 165 28.01 3.45 3.57
C ASN A 165 27.53 3.17 5.01
N ILE A 166 27.50 1.91 5.43
CA ILE A 166 27.01 1.50 6.77
C ILE A 166 28.16 1.06 7.69
N HIS A 167 29.40 1.02 7.18
CA HIS A 167 30.61 0.70 7.96
C HIS A 167 31.48 1.89 8.22
#